data_85d7ede128a73c076e76e4c1cd2e8871
#
_entry.id   85d7ede128a73c076e76e4c1cd2e8871
#
_cell.length_a   1.000
_cell.length_b   1.000
_cell.length_c   1.000
_cell.angle_alpha   90.00
_cell.angle_beta   90.00
_cell.angle_gamma   90.00
#
_symmetry.space_group_name_H-M   'P 1'
#
loop_
_entity.id
_entity.type
_entity.pdbx_description
1 polymer ?
#
loop_
_entity_poly.entity_id
_entity_poly.type
_entity_poly.pdbx_seq_one_letter_code
_entity_poly.pdbx_strand_id
1 'polypeptide(L)'
;MDRWRPSVILLMDPTIEFAKSVRTAYPKAFIVGRHFVASQPLDNPGPRGAAFADEIASTAVPLKGIVNAWMSYNEVSGYTGPSDNNYAAWNAFQVAFAQRLQGTYGIDAVAGNDGPSAVIPGDYPKFFAPAISTSHYFGVHAYAPIGVHSFQEPNGVAAMLRYRAIHDALQRSGVKSGPFILTETGLSDGWRGQQTEEAAAADFIWLTTELDKDPYVVGQAVFGLFLPDNERWKNYNVAGTLIEQIVGDYNTCTPAHAC
;
A
#
# COMPACT_ATOMS: atom_id res chain seq x y z
N MET A 1 -7.95 19.26 0.06
CA MET A 1 -7.53 18.14 -0.81
C MET A 1 -6.90 18.57 -2.14
N ASP A 2 -7.29 19.69 -2.70
CA ASP A 2 -6.84 20.08 -4.05
C ASP A 2 -5.33 20.31 -4.21
N ARG A 3 -4.59 20.33 -3.11
CA ARG A 3 -3.15 20.63 -3.12
C ARG A 3 -2.24 19.40 -3.13
N TRP A 4 -2.62 18.27 -2.52
CA TRP A 4 -1.71 17.12 -2.34
C TRP A 4 -1.27 16.45 -3.65
N ARG A 5 -2.13 16.35 -4.65
CA ARG A 5 -1.90 15.66 -5.94
C ARG A 5 -1.17 14.31 -5.80
N PRO A 6 -1.73 13.36 -5.05
CA PRO A 6 -1.07 12.08 -4.79
C PRO A 6 -0.93 11.26 -6.07
N SER A 7 0.19 10.54 -6.21
CA SER A 7 0.36 9.51 -7.25
C SER A 7 -0.46 8.26 -6.97
N VAL A 8 -0.60 7.89 -5.69
CA VAL A 8 -1.40 6.75 -5.21
C VAL A 8 -2.36 7.20 -4.12
N ILE A 9 -3.59 6.69 -4.18
CA ILE A 9 -4.62 6.88 -3.15
C ILE A 9 -5.14 5.51 -2.73
N LEU A 10 -5.12 5.21 -1.43
CA LEU A 10 -5.79 4.06 -0.86
C LEU A 10 -7.15 4.48 -0.30
N LEU A 11 -8.22 3.87 -0.80
CA LEU A 11 -9.58 4.08 -0.34
C LEU A 11 -10.06 2.87 0.47
N MET A 12 -10.41 3.08 1.73
CA MET A 12 -11.00 2.05 2.59
C MET A 12 -12.53 2.11 2.51
N ASP A 13 -13.17 1.01 2.17
CA ASP A 13 -14.62 0.86 2.04
C ASP A 13 -15.29 2.03 1.30
N PRO A 14 -14.83 2.40 0.10
CA PRO A 14 -15.34 3.59 -0.58
C PRO A 14 -16.79 3.39 -1.02
N THR A 15 -17.64 4.41 -0.79
CA THR A 15 -18.90 4.51 -1.53
C THR A 15 -18.63 4.86 -2.99
N ILE A 16 -19.58 4.56 -3.87
CA ILE A 16 -19.48 4.86 -5.30
C ILE A 16 -19.30 6.37 -5.52
N GLU A 17 -20.10 7.18 -4.82
CA GLU A 17 -20.08 8.65 -4.92
C GLU A 17 -18.74 9.21 -4.46
N PHE A 18 -18.22 8.70 -3.33
CA PHE A 18 -16.92 9.14 -2.80
C PHE A 18 -15.79 8.78 -3.76
N ALA A 19 -15.72 7.54 -4.24
CA ALA A 19 -14.69 7.12 -5.19
C ALA A 19 -14.74 7.93 -6.49
N LYS A 20 -15.93 8.25 -7.01
CA LYS A 20 -16.12 9.14 -8.17
C LYS A 20 -15.61 10.55 -7.90
N SER A 21 -15.89 11.11 -6.73
CA SER A 21 -15.41 12.44 -6.36
C SER A 21 -13.89 12.49 -6.27
N VAL A 22 -13.27 11.45 -5.68
CA VAL A 22 -11.81 11.30 -5.63
C VAL A 22 -11.21 11.18 -7.04
N ARG A 23 -11.78 10.37 -7.92
CA ARG A 23 -11.30 10.23 -9.31
C ARG A 23 -11.42 11.55 -10.09
N THR A 24 -12.51 12.31 -9.85
CA THR A 24 -12.70 13.62 -10.48
C THR A 24 -11.65 14.63 -9.99
N ALA A 25 -11.37 14.65 -8.69
CA ALA A 25 -10.36 15.52 -8.10
C ALA A 25 -8.92 15.14 -8.52
N TYR A 26 -8.65 13.82 -8.67
CA TYR A 26 -7.33 13.27 -8.97
C TYR A 26 -7.37 12.32 -10.17
N PRO A 27 -7.57 12.84 -11.38
CA PRO A 27 -7.82 12.02 -12.58
C PRO A 27 -6.63 11.11 -12.96
N LYS A 28 -5.40 11.47 -12.56
CA LYS A 28 -4.17 10.73 -12.85
C LYS A 28 -3.73 9.81 -11.73
N ALA A 29 -4.30 9.93 -10.52
CA ALA A 29 -3.89 9.10 -9.39
C ALA A 29 -4.20 7.61 -9.63
N PHE A 30 -3.30 6.74 -9.20
CA PHE A 30 -3.57 5.31 -9.10
C PHE A 30 -4.38 5.05 -7.82
N ILE A 31 -5.62 4.63 -7.96
CA ILE A 31 -6.53 4.41 -6.83
C ILE A 31 -6.57 2.93 -6.50
N VAL A 32 -6.22 2.59 -5.26
CA VAL A 32 -6.33 1.25 -4.69
C VAL A 32 -7.55 1.19 -3.78
N GLY A 33 -8.38 0.19 -3.95
CA GLY A 33 -9.49 -0.11 -3.03
C GLY A 33 -9.07 -1.12 -1.97
N ARG A 34 -9.55 -0.94 -0.75
CA ARG A 34 -9.40 -1.88 0.36
C ARG A 34 -10.73 -2.08 1.06
N HIS A 35 -11.11 -3.34 1.27
CA HIS A 35 -12.23 -3.69 2.13
C HIS A 35 -11.70 -4.03 3.53
N PHE A 36 -12.24 -3.34 4.55
CA PHE A 36 -11.85 -3.59 5.94
C PHE A 36 -12.63 -4.79 6.49
N VAL A 37 -11.91 -5.74 7.03
CA VAL A 37 -12.47 -6.86 7.80
C VAL A 37 -11.77 -6.96 9.14
N ALA A 38 -12.56 -7.06 10.21
CA ALA A 38 -12.02 -7.13 11.57
C ALA A 38 -11.30 -8.46 11.86
N SER A 39 -11.62 -9.51 11.14
CA SER A 39 -10.99 -10.83 11.25
C SER A 39 -10.52 -11.31 9.89
N GLN A 40 -9.31 -11.80 9.82
CA GLN A 40 -8.64 -12.24 8.58
C GLN A 40 -8.18 -13.71 8.72
N PRO A 41 -9.13 -14.66 8.83
CA PRO A 41 -8.79 -16.07 9.04
C PRO A 41 -8.18 -16.70 7.78
N LEU A 42 -7.25 -17.63 7.99
CA LEU A 42 -6.55 -18.37 6.93
C LEU A 42 -6.89 -19.87 6.92
N ASP A 43 -7.90 -20.29 7.66
CA ASP A 43 -8.44 -21.65 7.53
C ASP A 43 -9.07 -21.81 6.12
N ASN A 44 -8.81 -22.92 5.45
CA ASN A 44 -9.21 -23.15 4.06
C ASN A 44 -8.82 -21.97 3.11
N PRO A 45 -7.53 -21.60 3.03
CA PRO A 45 -7.12 -20.33 2.45
C PRO A 45 -7.54 -20.13 0.99
N GLY A 46 -7.52 -21.18 0.16
CA GLY A 46 -7.96 -21.07 -1.23
C GLY A 46 -9.45 -20.69 -1.37
N PRO A 47 -10.39 -21.49 -0.83
CA PRO A 47 -11.82 -21.13 -0.82
C PRO A 47 -12.11 -19.77 -0.18
N ARG A 48 -11.40 -19.41 0.90
CA ARG A 48 -11.58 -18.09 1.54
C ARG A 48 -11.10 -16.95 0.67
N GLY A 49 -9.96 -17.09 0.01
CA GLY A 49 -9.46 -16.07 -0.91
C GLY A 49 -10.45 -15.82 -2.05
N ALA A 50 -11.01 -16.87 -2.64
CA ALA A 50 -12.03 -16.75 -3.66
C ALA A 50 -13.32 -16.09 -3.13
N ALA A 51 -13.80 -16.51 -1.94
CA ALA A 51 -14.99 -15.93 -1.31
C ALA A 51 -14.77 -14.45 -0.96
N PHE A 52 -13.59 -14.06 -0.50
CA PHE A 52 -13.27 -12.65 -0.22
C PHE A 52 -13.23 -11.80 -1.51
N ALA A 53 -12.78 -12.37 -2.62
CA ALA A 53 -12.88 -11.69 -3.92
C ALA A 53 -14.35 -11.48 -4.35
N ASP A 54 -15.24 -12.47 -4.08
CA ASP A 54 -16.68 -12.35 -4.36
C ASP A 54 -17.34 -11.28 -3.46
N GLU A 55 -16.93 -11.19 -2.21
CA GLU A 55 -17.38 -10.16 -1.27
C GLU A 55 -16.99 -8.76 -1.76
N ILE A 56 -15.73 -8.56 -2.08
CA ILE A 56 -15.22 -7.29 -2.62
C ILE A 56 -15.91 -6.92 -3.94
N ALA A 57 -16.21 -7.90 -4.79
CA ALA A 57 -16.77 -7.66 -6.11
C ALA A 57 -18.09 -6.87 -6.06
N SER A 58 -18.86 -6.99 -4.98
CA SER A 58 -20.08 -6.21 -4.79
C SER A 58 -19.84 -4.68 -4.85
N THR A 59 -18.72 -4.23 -4.33
CA THR A 59 -18.28 -2.82 -4.37
C THR A 59 -17.38 -2.54 -5.57
N ALA A 60 -16.48 -3.46 -5.89
CA ALA A 60 -15.44 -3.24 -6.90
C ALA A 60 -15.98 -3.23 -8.33
N VAL A 61 -16.99 -4.05 -8.66
CA VAL A 61 -17.57 -4.09 -10.01
C VAL A 61 -18.20 -2.75 -10.42
N PRO A 62 -19.03 -2.10 -9.59
CA PRO A 62 -19.54 -0.75 -9.88
C PRO A 62 -18.46 0.32 -9.98
N LEU A 63 -17.27 0.08 -9.43
CA LEU A 63 -16.14 1.01 -9.39
C LEU A 63 -15.07 0.75 -10.45
N LYS A 64 -15.33 -0.16 -11.41
CA LYS A 64 -14.43 -0.37 -12.56
C LYS A 64 -14.18 0.92 -13.32
N GLY A 65 -12.91 1.17 -13.68
CA GLY A 65 -12.49 2.40 -14.34
C GLY A 65 -12.36 3.63 -13.41
N ILE A 66 -12.80 3.50 -12.14
CA ILE A 66 -12.64 4.51 -11.09
C ILE A 66 -11.53 4.10 -10.14
N VAL A 67 -11.62 2.89 -9.58
CA VAL A 67 -10.58 2.24 -8.77
C VAL A 67 -9.75 1.34 -9.68
N ASN A 68 -8.43 1.45 -9.59
CA ASN A 68 -7.51 0.75 -10.48
C ASN A 68 -7.30 -0.71 -10.06
N ALA A 69 -7.11 -0.95 -8.76
CA ALA A 69 -6.84 -2.29 -8.23
C ALA A 69 -7.38 -2.44 -6.81
N TRP A 70 -7.53 -3.67 -6.33
CA TRP A 70 -8.04 -3.95 -5.00
C TRP A 70 -7.08 -4.83 -4.21
N MET A 71 -6.89 -4.47 -2.93
CA MET A 71 -6.08 -5.24 -1.98
C MET A 71 -6.82 -6.49 -1.52
N SER A 72 -6.02 -7.54 -1.25
CA SER A 72 -6.44 -8.68 -0.43
C SER A 72 -6.50 -8.29 1.07
N TYR A 73 -6.41 -9.26 1.99
CA TYR A 73 -6.26 -8.99 3.42
C TYR A 73 -5.03 -8.12 3.71
N ASN A 74 -5.00 -7.50 4.87
CA ASN A 74 -4.00 -6.52 5.28
C ASN A 74 -3.15 -7.03 6.45
N GLU A 75 -1.82 -6.99 6.30
CA GLU A 75 -0.83 -7.29 7.36
C GLU A 75 -1.00 -8.64 8.06
N VAL A 76 -1.51 -9.64 7.35
CA VAL A 76 -1.82 -10.96 7.93
C VAL A 76 -0.59 -11.61 8.55
N SER A 77 0.57 -11.50 7.91
CA SER A 77 1.82 -12.08 8.42
C SER A 77 2.26 -11.49 9.76
N GLY A 78 1.93 -10.21 10.02
CA GLY A 78 2.21 -9.56 11.29
C GLY A 78 1.35 -10.09 12.45
N TYR A 79 0.12 -10.51 12.17
CA TYR A 79 -0.79 -11.02 13.19
C TYR A 79 -0.65 -12.51 13.47
N THR A 80 -0.27 -13.29 12.47
CA THR A 80 -0.15 -14.76 12.60
C THR A 80 1.23 -15.22 13.07
N GLY A 81 2.19 -14.31 13.09
CA GLY A 81 3.59 -14.59 13.41
C GLY A 81 4.33 -15.32 12.27
N PRO A 82 5.66 -15.32 12.33
CA PRO A 82 6.48 -15.95 11.30
C PRO A 82 6.46 -17.47 11.47
N SER A 83 5.70 -18.15 10.63
CA SER A 83 5.80 -19.61 10.46
C SER A 83 5.58 -19.98 9.00
N ASP A 84 6.30 -21.01 8.54
CA ASP A 84 6.19 -21.47 7.15
C ASP A 84 4.74 -21.84 6.79
N ASN A 85 3.98 -22.42 7.73
CA ASN A 85 2.58 -22.79 7.52
C ASN A 85 1.67 -21.57 7.35
N ASN A 86 1.89 -20.52 8.12
CA ASN A 86 1.12 -19.28 8.01
C ASN A 86 1.41 -18.57 6.69
N TYR A 87 2.68 -18.55 6.26
CA TYR A 87 3.06 -17.99 4.98
C TYR A 87 2.49 -18.78 3.80
N ALA A 88 2.50 -20.12 3.88
CA ALA A 88 1.88 -20.97 2.86
C ALA A 88 0.36 -20.75 2.76
N ALA A 89 -0.34 -20.65 3.89
CA ALA A 89 -1.76 -20.36 3.93
C ALA A 89 -2.06 -18.95 3.37
N TRP A 90 -1.28 -17.95 3.77
CA TRP A 90 -1.41 -16.59 3.27
C TRP A 90 -1.16 -16.50 1.76
N ASN A 91 -0.11 -17.16 1.27
CA ASN A 91 0.16 -17.24 -0.17
C ASN A 91 -1.00 -17.89 -0.93
N ALA A 92 -1.54 -19.03 -0.45
CA ALA A 92 -2.64 -19.73 -1.09
C ALA A 92 -3.92 -18.87 -1.12
N PHE A 93 -4.19 -18.11 -0.06
CA PHE A 93 -5.29 -17.15 -0.01
C PHE A 93 -5.15 -16.07 -1.10
N GLN A 94 -3.97 -15.44 -1.18
CA GLN A 94 -3.71 -14.38 -2.16
C GLN A 94 -3.80 -14.87 -3.60
N VAL A 95 -3.29 -16.06 -3.89
CA VAL A 95 -3.41 -16.69 -5.23
C VAL A 95 -4.88 -16.85 -5.61
N ALA A 96 -5.69 -17.45 -4.73
CA ALA A 96 -7.10 -17.69 -5.03
C ALA A 96 -7.90 -16.38 -5.14
N PHE A 97 -7.59 -15.40 -4.29
CA PHE A 97 -8.16 -14.06 -4.37
C PHE A 97 -7.85 -13.40 -5.73
N ALA A 98 -6.59 -13.37 -6.14
CA ALA A 98 -6.19 -12.75 -7.40
C ALA A 98 -6.81 -13.47 -8.61
N GLN A 99 -6.75 -14.81 -8.64
CA GLN A 99 -7.37 -15.60 -9.72
C GLN A 99 -8.86 -15.33 -9.85
N ARG A 100 -9.57 -15.26 -8.72
CA ARG A 100 -11.03 -15.01 -8.70
C ARG A 100 -11.34 -13.59 -9.13
N LEU A 101 -10.67 -12.60 -8.55
CA LEU A 101 -10.92 -11.18 -8.81
C LEU A 101 -10.60 -10.82 -10.27
N GLN A 102 -9.44 -11.23 -10.75
CA GLN A 102 -8.97 -10.94 -12.10
C GLN A 102 -9.70 -11.79 -13.15
N GLY A 103 -9.79 -13.12 -12.92
CA GLY A 103 -10.35 -14.03 -13.91
C GLY A 103 -11.86 -13.96 -14.04
N THR A 104 -12.59 -13.73 -12.95
CA THR A 104 -14.07 -13.70 -12.97
C THR A 104 -14.60 -12.29 -13.17
N TYR A 105 -14.00 -11.32 -12.47
CA TYR A 105 -14.52 -9.95 -12.45
C TYR A 105 -13.72 -8.98 -13.32
N GLY A 106 -12.55 -9.37 -13.84
CA GLY A 106 -11.69 -8.50 -14.64
C GLY A 106 -11.27 -7.25 -13.86
N ILE A 107 -10.90 -7.42 -12.59
CA ILE A 107 -10.47 -6.37 -11.67
C ILE A 107 -9.09 -6.73 -11.18
N ASP A 108 -8.16 -5.78 -11.21
CA ASP A 108 -6.77 -6.01 -10.83
C ASP A 108 -6.62 -6.22 -9.32
N ALA A 109 -5.80 -7.21 -8.96
CA ALA A 109 -5.48 -7.56 -7.58
C ALA A 109 -4.10 -7.02 -7.16
N VAL A 110 -4.00 -6.59 -5.90
CA VAL A 110 -2.76 -6.23 -5.23
C VAL A 110 -2.44 -7.30 -4.19
N ALA A 111 -1.40 -8.11 -4.42
CA ALA A 111 -0.87 -9.05 -3.43
C ALA A 111 0.09 -8.35 -2.46
N GLY A 112 0.49 -9.04 -1.40
CA GLY A 112 1.42 -8.51 -0.38
C GLY A 112 0.67 -7.76 0.70
N ASN A 113 0.98 -6.47 0.86
CA ASN A 113 0.42 -5.60 1.90
C ASN A 113 0.78 -6.06 3.32
N ASP A 114 1.98 -6.61 3.46
CA ASP A 114 2.52 -7.04 4.75
C ASP A 114 3.19 -5.88 5.49
N GLY A 115 3.06 -5.90 6.82
CA GLY A 115 3.73 -4.96 7.70
C GLY A 115 5.26 -5.01 7.56
N PRO A 116 5.96 -3.93 7.91
CA PRO A 116 7.38 -3.75 7.57
C PRO A 116 8.33 -4.77 8.19
N SER A 117 7.97 -5.43 9.29
CA SER A 117 8.78 -6.45 9.96
C SER A 117 8.24 -7.87 9.82
N ALA A 118 7.14 -8.07 9.10
CA ALA A 118 6.45 -9.36 9.05
C ALA A 118 7.23 -10.43 8.27
N VAL A 119 7.90 -10.04 7.16
CA VAL A 119 8.64 -10.96 6.29
C VAL A 119 10.00 -10.35 5.95
N ILE A 120 11.07 -11.13 6.04
CA ILE A 120 12.40 -10.69 5.62
C ILE A 120 12.40 -10.55 4.09
N PRO A 121 12.93 -9.44 3.51
CA PRO A 121 12.91 -9.23 2.07
C PRO A 121 13.41 -10.40 1.22
N GLY A 122 14.46 -11.11 1.66
CA GLY A 122 15.00 -12.26 0.97
C GLY A 122 14.11 -13.51 0.94
N ASP A 123 13.09 -13.56 1.80
CA ASP A 123 12.18 -14.70 1.94
C ASP A 123 10.93 -14.61 1.05
N TYR A 124 10.64 -13.44 0.47
CA TYR A 124 9.47 -13.28 -0.42
C TYR A 124 9.45 -14.26 -1.59
N PRO A 125 10.56 -14.52 -2.31
CA PRO A 125 10.55 -15.51 -3.38
C PRO A 125 10.21 -16.92 -2.89
N LYS A 126 10.69 -17.29 -1.71
CA LYS A 126 10.45 -18.62 -1.11
C LYS A 126 8.97 -18.83 -0.79
N PHE A 127 8.32 -17.83 -0.18
CA PHE A 127 7.00 -18.01 0.40
C PHE A 127 5.86 -17.48 -0.47
N PHE A 128 6.11 -16.43 -1.27
CA PHE A 128 5.05 -15.68 -1.94
C PHE A 128 5.18 -15.60 -3.46
N ALA A 129 6.12 -16.31 -4.07
CA ALA A 129 6.29 -16.29 -5.53
C ALA A 129 5.00 -16.55 -6.30
N PRO A 130 4.14 -17.54 -5.95
CA PRO A 130 2.88 -17.76 -6.64
C PRO A 130 1.92 -16.58 -6.54
N ALA A 131 1.71 -15.99 -5.35
CA ALA A 131 0.82 -14.84 -5.16
C ALA A 131 1.32 -13.61 -5.93
N ILE A 132 2.63 -13.33 -5.85
CA ILE A 132 3.28 -12.21 -6.53
C ILE A 132 3.14 -12.34 -8.05
N SER A 133 3.39 -13.53 -8.60
CA SER A 133 3.33 -13.77 -10.05
C SER A 133 1.89 -13.85 -10.59
N THR A 134 0.90 -14.12 -9.74
CA THR A 134 -0.51 -14.20 -10.13
C THR A 134 -1.18 -12.82 -10.13
N SER A 135 -0.78 -11.94 -9.21
CA SER A 135 -1.38 -10.62 -9.05
C SER A 135 -0.79 -9.58 -10.01
N HIS A 136 -1.63 -8.65 -10.47
CA HIS A 136 -1.16 -7.59 -11.37
C HIS A 136 -0.25 -6.57 -10.66
N TYR A 137 -0.40 -6.38 -9.35
CA TYR A 137 0.39 -5.45 -8.53
C TYR A 137 0.87 -6.11 -7.26
N PHE A 138 1.95 -5.57 -6.70
CA PHE A 138 2.49 -5.99 -5.41
C PHE A 138 2.55 -4.83 -4.43
N GLY A 139 1.79 -4.93 -3.34
CA GLY A 139 1.70 -3.94 -2.28
C GLY A 139 2.75 -4.15 -1.19
N VAL A 140 3.35 -3.05 -0.73
CA VAL A 140 4.33 -3.04 0.37
C VAL A 140 3.95 -1.94 1.34
N HIS A 141 3.93 -2.26 2.65
CA HIS A 141 3.89 -1.24 3.68
C HIS A 141 5.32 -0.81 4.03
N ALA A 142 5.53 0.50 4.09
CA ALA A 142 6.81 1.09 4.43
C ALA A 142 6.63 2.06 5.60
N TYR A 143 7.02 1.61 6.80
CA TYR A 143 6.98 2.41 8.01
C TYR A 143 8.37 2.47 8.63
N ALA A 144 8.83 3.67 8.95
CA ALA A 144 10.02 3.83 9.78
C ALA A 144 9.72 3.26 11.18
N PRO A 145 10.66 2.49 11.76
CA PRO A 145 10.42 1.78 13.02
C PRO A 145 10.13 2.72 14.21
N ILE A 146 9.53 2.17 15.26
CA ILE A 146 9.37 2.87 16.56
C ILE A 146 10.74 3.38 17.04
N GLY A 147 10.78 4.64 17.49
CA GLY A 147 12.00 5.33 17.94
C GLY A 147 12.88 5.88 16.80
N VAL A 148 12.45 5.74 15.55
CA VAL A 148 13.03 6.43 14.39
C VAL A 148 12.17 7.65 14.09
N HIS A 149 12.77 8.83 14.08
CA HIS A 149 12.04 10.10 13.98
C HIS A 149 12.11 10.73 12.59
N SER A 150 12.80 10.11 11.62
CA SER A 150 12.84 10.53 10.22
C SER A 150 13.05 9.34 9.28
N PHE A 151 12.46 9.40 8.09
CA PHE A 151 12.71 8.41 7.03
C PHE A 151 14.18 8.40 6.60
N GLN A 152 14.90 9.49 6.80
CA GLN A 152 16.28 9.67 6.36
C GLN A 152 17.32 9.23 7.41
N GLU A 153 16.90 8.82 8.59
CA GLU A 153 17.79 8.12 9.52
C GLU A 153 18.17 6.74 8.98
N PRO A 154 19.34 6.17 9.32
CA PRO A 154 19.81 4.89 8.75
C PRO A 154 18.78 3.76 8.82
N ASN A 155 18.10 3.58 9.96
CA ASN A 155 17.05 2.58 10.12
C ASN A 155 15.74 2.98 9.40
N GLY A 156 15.48 4.28 9.27
CA GLY A 156 14.39 4.82 8.46
C GLY A 156 14.58 4.49 6.98
N VAL A 157 15.75 4.84 6.42
CA VAL A 157 16.11 4.54 5.03
C VAL A 157 15.96 3.04 4.73
N ALA A 158 16.50 2.17 5.60
CA ALA A 158 16.42 0.73 5.42
C ALA A 158 14.97 0.22 5.40
N ALA A 159 14.11 0.78 6.24
CA ALA A 159 12.70 0.40 6.32
C ALA A 159 11.87 0.96 5.15
N MET A 160 12.05 2.23 4.82
CA MET A 160 11.30 2.90 3.76
C MET A 160 11.68 2.37 2.36
N LEU A 161 12.95 2.00 2.15
CA LEU A 161 13.44 1.44 0.88
C LEU A 161 13.51 -0.10 0.86
N ARG A 162 12.87 -0.77 1.84
CA ARG A 162 12.86 -2.25 1.88
C ARG A 162 12.28 -2.90 0.62
N TYR A 163 11.42 -2.22 -0.09
CA TYR A 163 10.86 -2.67 -1.36
C TYR A 163 11.94 -2.96 -2.40
N ARG A 164 13.06 -2.22 -2.40
CA ARG A 164 14.22 -2.48 -3.28
C ARG A 164 14.84 -3.84 -2.97
N ALA A 165 15.03 -4.15 -1.69
CA ALA A 165 15.57 -5.45 -1.28
C ALA A 165 14.63 -6.61 -1.62
N ILE A 166 13.31 -6.39 -1.55
CA ILE A 166 12.30 -7.37 -2.00
C ILE A 166 12.39 -7.54 -3.52
N HIS A 167 12.38 -6.45 -4.28
CA HIS A 167 12.49 -6.49 -5.73
C HIS A 167 13.75 -7.23 -6.18
N ASP A 168 14.91 -6.91 -5.60
CA ASP A 168 16.17 -7.56 -5.91
C ASP A 168 16.16 -9.06 -5.59
N ALA A 169 15.51 -9.47 -4.50
CA ALA A 169 15.35 -10.88 -4.15
C ALA A 169 14.49 -11.62 -5.18
N LEU A 170 13.38 -11.02 -5.62
CA LEU A 170 12.51 -11.56 -6.67
C LEU A 170 13.27 -11.69 -7.99
N GLN A 171 14.00 -10.66 -8.40
CA GLN A 171 14.81 -10.68 -9.64
C GLN A 171 15.86 -11.79 -9.60
N ARG A 172 16.63 -11.91 -8.51
CA ARG A 172 17.63 -12.98 -8.34
C ARG A 172 17.04 -14.38 -8.38
N SER A 173 15.78 -14.52 -7.98
CA SER A 173 15.07 -15.80 -7.96
C SER A 173 14.26 -16.07 -9.23
N GLY A 174 14.29 -15.16 -10.21
CA GLY A 174 13.53 -15.29 -11.46
C GLY A 174 12.01 -15.16 -11.28
N VAL A 175 11.55 -14.63 -10.14
CA VAL A 175 10.12 -14.41 -9.86
C VAL A 175 9.67 -13.12 -10.52
N LYS A 176 8.71 -13.21 -11.43
CA LYS A 176 8.12 -12.04 -12.08
C LYS A 176 7.08 -11.41 -11.16
N SER A 177 7.20 -10.12 -10.92
CA SER A 177 6.20 -9.31 -10.22
C SER A 177 5.60 -8.28 -11.17
N GLY A 178 4.37 -7.88 -10.91
CA GLY A 178 3.84 -6.62 -11.41
C GLY A 178 4.51 -5.42 -10.75
N PRO A 179 4.11 -4.19 -11.13
CA PRO A 179 4.61 -2.96 -10.48
C PRO A 179 4.33 -2.97 -8.97
N PHE A 180 5.23 -2.35 -8.22
CA PHE A 180 5.11 -2.20 -6.78
C PHE A 180 4.30 -0.95 -6.42
N ILE A 181 3.52 -1.06 -5.35
CA ILE A 181 2.78 0.05 -4.77
C ILE A 181 3.12 0.10 -3.28
N LEU A 182 3.58 1.26 -2.79
CA LEU A 182 3.66 1.45 -1.34
C LEU A 182 2.26 1.81 -0.85
N THR A 183 1.51 0.79 -0.43
CA THR A 183 0.09 0.90 -0.09
C THR A 183 -0.16 1.59 1.26
N GLU A 184 0.85 1.64 2.12
CA GLU A 184 0.88 2.48 3.32
C GLU A 184 2.31 2.96 3.60
N THR A 185 2.48 4.25 3.92
CA THR A 185 3.78 4.83 4.28
C THR A 185 3.63 5.80 5.45
N GLY A 186 4.60 5.78 6.37
CA GLY A 186 4.60 6.67 7.53
C GLY A 186 5.67 6.37 8.56
N LEU A 187 5.59 7.02 9.72
CA LEU A 187 6.27 6.62 10.95
C LEU A 187 5.37 5.66 11.73
N SER A 188 5.92 4.62 12.36
CA SER A 188 5.15 3.61 13.09
C SER A 188 4.31 4.17 14.25
N ASP A 189 4.74 5.29 14.86
CA ASP A 189 4.01 6.00 15.93
C ASP A 189 3.28 7.25 15.43
N GLY A 190 3.25 7.48 14.10
CA GLY A 190 2.80 8.73 13.51
C GLY A 190 3.83 9.86 13.63
N TRP A 191 3.58 10.94 12.93
CA TRP A 191 4.52 12.08 12.90
C TRP A 191 4.32 13.06 14.06
N ARG A 192 3.08 13.19 14.60
CA ARG A 192 2.77 14.14 15.66
C ARG A 192 3.50 13.78 16.95
N GLY A 193 4.22 14.77 17.52
CA GLY A 193 5.02 14.57 18.71
C GLY A 193 6.39 13.90 18.46
N GLN A 194 6.67 13.47 17.22
CA GLN A 194 7.95 12.89 16.82
C GLN A 194 8.78 13.87 15.99
N GLN A 195 8.13 14.68 15.16
CA GLN A 195 8.77 15.67 14.27
C GLN A 195 7.90 16.93 14.15
N THR A 196 8.48 17.98 13.55
CA THR A 196 7.72 19.14 13.05
C THR A 196 7.01 18.80 11.75
N GLU A 197 6.02 19.61 11.36
CA GLU A 197 5.29 19.43 10.11
C GLU A 197 6.22 19.58 8.88
N GLU A 198 7.19 20.48 8.94
CA GLU A 198 8.20 20.69 7.88
C GLU A 198 9.12 19.47 7.73
N ALA A 199 9.57 18.89 8.85
CA ALA A 199 10.40 17.69 8.83
C ALA A 199 9.63 16.48 8.28
N ALA A 200 8.37 16.30 8.68
CA ALA A 200 7.51 15.26 8.14
C ALA A 200 7.25 15.44 6.63
N ALA A 201 7.00 16.68 6.18
CA ALA A 201 6.86 16.97 4.76
C ALA A 201 8.15 16.67 3.98
N ALA A 202 9.32 17.02 4.52
CA ALA A 202 10.61 16.71 3.91
C ALA A 202 10.84 15.20 3.77
N ASP A 203 10.41 14.39 4.74
CA ASP A 203 10.49 12.94 4.68
C ASP A 203 9.60 12.36 3.55
N PHE A 204 8.36 12.81 3.40
CA PHE A 204 7.49 12.34 2.31
C PHE A 204 7.99 12.77 0.94
N ILE A 205 8.56 13.97 0.81
CA ILE A 205 9.20 14.45 -0.43
C ILE A 205 10.44 13.59 -0.74
N TRP A 206 11.29 13.34 0.27
CA TRP A 206 12.46 12.48 0.09
C TRP A 206 12.05 11.10 -0.42
N LEU A 207 11.04 10.48 0.19
CA LEU A 207 10.57 9.17 -0.25
C LEU A 207 10.03 9.23 -1.68
N THR A 208 9.24 10.24 -2.05
CA THR A 208 8.78 10.43 -3.44
C THR A 208 9.97 10.50 -4.40
N THR A 209 11.00 11.29 -4.06
CA THR A 209 12.23 11.40 -4.87
C THR A 209 12.97 10.07 -5.01
N GLU A 210 12.96 9.23 -3.96
CA GLU A 210 13.55 7.89 -4.04
C GLU A 210 12.73 6.95 -4.92
N LEU A 211 11.38 7.00 -4.83
CA LEU A 211 10.50 6.17 -5.65
C LEU A 211 10.59 6.51 -7.15
N ASP A 212 10.78 7.78 -7.49
CA ASP A 212 10.92 8.25 -8.88
C ASP A 212 12.18 7.67 -9.58
N LYS A 213 13.14 7.14 -8.83
CA LYS A 213 14.32 6.45 -9.37
C LYS A 213 14.02 5.00 -9.78
N ASP A 214 12.90 4.44 -9.35
CA ASP A 214 12.56 3.03 -9.47
C ASP A 214 11.35 2.85 -10.40
N PRO A 215 11.55 2.65 -11.72
CA PRO A 215 10.47 2.64 -12.73
C PRO A 215 9.47 1.50 -12.56
N TYR A 216 9.73 0.54 -11.68
CA TYR A 216 8.82 -0.53 -11.33
C TYR A 216 7.88 -0.16 -10.16
N VAL A 217 7.96 1.08 -9.62
CA VAL A 217 7.10 1.55 -8.52
C VAL A 217 6.07 2.53 -9.05
N VAL A 218 4.80 2.30 -8.71
CA VAL A 218 3.69 3.20 -9.05
C VAL A 218 3.71 4.47 -8.21
N GLY A 219 4.06 4.35 -6.92
CA GLY A 219 4.10 5.45 -5.96
C GLY A 219 3.74 5.01 -4.54
N GLN A 220 3.40 6.00 -3.70
CA GLN A 220 3.08 5.79 -2.29
C GLN A 220 1.71 6.34 -1.90
N ALA A 221 1.02 5.62 -1.01
CA ALA A 221 -0.14 6.12 -0.27
C ALA A 221 0.30 6.46 1.16
N VAL A 222 0.21 7.73 1.52
CA VAL A 222 0.55 8.19 2.87
C VAL A 222 -0.53 7.76 3.85
N PHE A 223 -0.11 7.15 4.95
CA PHE A 223 -0.99 6.83 6.06
C PHE A 223 -0.89 7.96 7.11
N GLY A 224 -1.87 8.87 7.31
CA GLY A 224 -3.19 8.84 6.66
C GLY A 224 -3.69 10.24 6.40
N LEU A 225 -4.32 10.34 5.25
CA LEU A 225 -5.07 11.52 4.87
C LEU A 225 -6.55 11.23 5.16
N PHE A 226 -7.26 12.15 5.86
CA PHE A 226 -8.68 11.94 6.24
C PHE A 226 -8.95 10.68 7.08
N LEU A 227 -8.14 10.46 8.08
CA LEU A 227 -8.52 9.52 9.12
C LEU A 227 -9.73 10.09 9.88
N PRO A 228 -10.77 9.28 10.14
CA PRO A 228 -11.86 9.71 10.99
C PRO A 228 -11.31 10.15 12.36
N ASP A 229 -12.07 10.95 13.10
CA ASP A 229 -11.75 11.42 14.47
C ASP A 229 -11.58 10.23 15.42
N ASN A 230 -10.53 9.47 15.21
CA ASN A 230 -10.15 8.31 15.98
C ASN A 230 -8.87 8.67 16.72
N GLU A 231 -8.93 8.73 18.04
CA GLU A 231 -7.80 9.03 18.91
C GLU A 231 -6.57 8.15 18.60
N ARG A 232 -6.80 6.91 18.16
CA ARG A 232 -5.73 5.98 17.80
C ARG A 232 -4.90 6.47 16.60
N TRP A 233 -5.54 7.15 15.63
CA TRP A 233 -4.90 7.51 14.36
C TRP A 233 -4.61 9.00 14.21
N LYS A 234 -4.94 9.83 15.21
CA LYS A 234 -4.74 11.27 15.15
C LYS A 234 -3.28 11.69 14.89
N ASN A 235 -2.33 10.88 15.36
CA ASN A 235 -0.90 11.16 15.19
C ASN A 235 -0.40 10.98 13.75
N TYR A 236 -1.19 10.32 12.91
CA TYR A 236 -0.86 10.08 11.50
C TYR A 236 -1.52 11.10 10.56
N ASN A 237 -2.59 11.74 11.01
CA ASN A 237 -3.40 12.59 10.15
C ASN A 237 -2.62 13.79 9.63
N VAL A 238 -2.46 13.88 8.31
CA VAL A 238 -1.79 14.99 7.61
C VAL A 238 -2.78 15.98 6.98
N ALA A 239 -4.08 15.66 6.97
CA ALA A 239 -5.09 16.56 6.41
C ALA A 239 -5.18 17.87 7.19
N GLY A 240 -5.22 19.00 6.47
CA GLY A 240 -5.29 20.34 7.05
C GLY A 240 -4.01 20.82 7.73
N THR A 241 -2.89 20.13 7.54
CA THR A 241 -1.59 20.49 8.10
C THR A 241 -0.70 21.18 7.07
N LEU A 242 0.41 21.73 7.54
CA LEU A 242 1.47 22.27 6.68
C LEU A 242 2.12 21.16 5.82
N ILE A 243 2.12 19.90 6.30
CA ILE A 243 2.58 18.75 5.51
C ILE A 243 1.80 18.64 4.21
N GLU A 244 0.47 18.69 4.27
CA GLU A 244 -0.41 18.64 3.09
C GLU A 244 -0.05 19.75 2.09
N GLN A 245 0.21 20.95 2.58
CA GLN A 245 0.55 22.08 1.76
C GLN A 245 1.92 21.91 1.09
N ILE A 246 2.98 21.63 1.85
CA ILE A 246 4.35 21.54 1.35
C ILE A 246 4.50 20.40 0.34
N VAL A 247 3.97 19.20 0.64
CA VAL A 247 4.03 18.06 -0.27
C VAL A 247 3.19 18.32 -1.52
N GLY A 248 2.06 18.98 -1.39
CA GLY A 248 1.23 19.37 -2.51
C GLY A 248 1.92 20.36 -3.45
N ASP A 249 2.59 21.37 -2.90
CA ASP A 249 3.36 22.34 -3.67
C ASP A 249 4.53 21.65 -4.40
N TYR A 250 5.24 20.72 -3.74
CA TYR A 250 6.30 19.92 -4.36
C TYR A 250 5.75 19.09 -5.54
N ASN A 251 4.67 18.35 -5.36
CA ASN A 251 4.07 17.52 -6.41
C ASN A 251 3.55 18.34 -7.59
N THR A 252 3.29 19.63 -7.39
CA THR A 252 2.87 20.56 -8.45
C THR A 252 4.03 21.08 -9.29
N CYS A 253 5.21 21.19 -8.70
CA CYS A 253 6.35 21.93 -9.30
C CYS A 253 7.47 21.04 -9.87
N THR A 254 7.38 19.70 -9.77
CA THR A 254 8.43 18.82 -10.30
C THR A 254 8.17 18.40 -11.75
N PRO A 255 9.23 18.30 -12.61
CA PRO A 255 9.08 17.89 -14.02
C PRO A 255 8.44 16.51 -14.21
N ALA A 256 8.64 15.58 -13.26
CA ALA A 256 8.00 14.26 -13.27
C ALA A 256 6.47 14.34 -13.08
N HIS A 257 6.01 15.46 -12.49
CA HIS A 257 4.61 15.75 -12.19
C HIS A 257 4.17 17.06 -12.85
N ALA A 258 4.72 17.37 -14.04
CA ALA A 258 4.54 18.64 -14.74
C ALA A 258 3.08 19.15 -14.69
N CYS A 259 2.97 20.38 -14.26
CA CYS A 259 1.78 21.21 -14.30
C CYS A 259 1.19 21.28 -15.71
#